data_9c3375fa33e41c9aa75a3e36a73299fa
#
_entry.id   9c3375fa33e41c9aa75a3e36a73299fa
#
_cell.length_a   1.000
_cell.length_b   1.000
_cell.length_c   1.000
_cell.angle_alpha   90.00
_cell.angle_beta   90.00
_cell.angle_gamma   90.00
#
_symmetry.space_group_name_H-M   'P 1'
#
loop_
_entity.id
_entity.type
_entity.pdbx_description
1 polymer ?
#
loop_
_entity_poly.entity_id
_entity_poly.type
_entity_poly.pdbx_seq_one_letter_code
_entity_poly.pdbx_strand_id
1 'polypeptide(L)'
;MRGEAGGGVAMVTVRDLIRLPSFQGTTVLAGSAGLDRSVEDISVMEVPDIEEYVSAGGFLLSTLYPVSTHPELLVGLLEKLAALGLSGMGVKLNRYVDSLPPACLEKADALSFPLLLLPPNGNFSSMINDYLKSVLQVKSGELEHRNHIHEQLMDILIHGDSQSDLAKVLSRNLGRDIILFGSHGELLAECRSTPDSSLDARDKRASRRRWSSKRNSSAVTRRCTRYGLAERESVRSRCVGEMASI
;
A
#
# COMPACT_ATOMS: atom_id res chain seq x y z
N MET A 1 20.95 8.20 -0.99
CA MET A 1 20.24 7.01 -1.48
C MET A 1 18.78 7.23 -1.17
N ARG A 2 17.97 7.63 -2.12
CA ARG A 2 16.52 7.80 -1.97
C ARG A 2 15.88 6.53 -2.51
N GLY A 3 15.21 5.78 -1.59
CA GLY A 3 14.55 4.53 -1.90
C GLY A 3 13.43 4.75 -2.92
N GLU A 4 13.31 3.81 -3.81
CA GLU A 4 12.29 3.68 -4.84
C GLU A 4 10.90 3.68 -4.19
N ALA A 5 10.06 4.63 -4.56
CA ALA A 5 8.64 4.57 -4.30
C ALA A 5 8.03 3.47 -5.19
N GLY A 6 8.09 2.24 -4.72
CA GLY A 6 7.24 1.19 -5.23
C GLY A 6 5.79 1.59 -4.94
N GLY A 7 4.90 1.47 -5.92
CA GLY A 7 3.47 1.68 -5.76
C GLY A 7 2.90 0.67 -4.76
N GLY A 8 3.08 0.93 -3.47
CA GLY A 8 2.47 0.17 -2.38
C GLY A 8 1.00 0.55 -2.31
N VAL A 9 0.14 -0.45 -2.26
CA VAL A 9 -1.27 -0.28 -1.90
C VAL A 9 -1.32 0.54 -0.62
N ALA A 10 -2.02 1.66 -0.63
CA ALA A 10 -2.17 2.48 0.56
C ALA A 10 -2.89 1.64 1.63
N MET A 11 -2.21 1.37 2.74
CA MET A 11 -2.73 0.57 3.84
C MET A 11 -2.83 1.44 5.08
N VAL A 12 -3.85 1.19 5.90
CA VAL A 12 -4.02 1.87 7.19
C VAL A 12 -2.92 1.41 8.14
N THR A 13 -2.15 2.34 8.70
CA THR A 13 -1.09 2.05 9.68
C THR A 13 -1.59 2.19 11.12
N VAL A 14 -0.82 1.70 12.10
CA VAL A 14 -1.11 1.94 13.53
C VAL A 14 -1.11 3.44 13.83
N ARG A 15 -0.24 4.23 13.17
CA ARG A 15 -0.24 5.69 13.26
C ARG A 15 -1.55 6.31 12.78
N ASP A 16 -2.13 5.76 11.73
CA ASP A 16 -3.42 6.24 11.20
C ASP A 16 -4.57 5.84 12.12
N LEU A 17 -4.54 4.65 12.74
CA LEU A 17 -5.52 4.25 13.75
C LEU A 17 -5.65 5.27 14.88
N ILE A 18 -4.52 5.75 15.43
CA ILE A 18 -4.50 6.71 16.54
C ILE A 18 -5.20 8.04 16.15
N ARG A 19 -5.26 8.36 14.86
CA ARG A 19 -5.91 9.58 14.34
C ARG A 19 -7.40 9.44 14.14
N LEU A 20 -7.95 8.22 14.16
CA LEU A 20 -9.37 7.99 13.97
C LEU A 20 -10.18 8.57 15.13
N PRO A 21 -11.42 9.04 14.90
CA PRO A 21 -12.25 9.68 15.93
C PRO A 21 -12.44 8.81 17.18
N SER A 22 -12.68 7.52 17.01
CA SER A 22 -12.90 6.58 18.13
C SER A 22 -11.64 6.28 18.95
N PHE A 23 -10.44 6.58 18.41
CA PHE A 23 -9.16 6.44 19.08
C PHE A 23 -8.65 7.75 19.72
N GLN A 24 -9.41 8.84 19.65
CA GLN A 24 -9.00 10.10 20.27
C GLN A 24 -8.74 9.93 21.77
N GLY A 25 -7.61 10.45 22.23
CA GLY A 25 -7.14 10.26 23.61
C GLY A 25 -6.29 9.00 23.82
N THR A 26 -6.01 8.22 22.76
CA THR A 26 -5.05 7.12 22.81
C THR A 26 -3.64 7.67 23.01
N THR A 27 -2.86 7.02 23.88
CA THR A 27 -1.43 7.32 24.09
C THR A 27 -0.57 6.09 23.78
N VAL A 28 0.62 6.33 23.25
CA VAL A 28 1.60 5.27 23.00
C VAL A 28 2.35 5.00 24.29
N LEU A 29 2.23 3.80 24.82
CA LEU A 29 2.93 3.37 26.04
C LEU A 29 4.36 2.89 25.73
N ALA A 30 4.52 2.13 24.64
CA ALA A 30 5.80 1.57 24.23
C ALA A 30 5.76 1.18 22.74
N GLY A 31 6.88 0.80 22.16
CA GLY A 31 6.99 0.28 20.80
C GLY A 31 6.76 1.35 19.71
N SER A 32 7.06 2.61 19.96
CA SER A 32 6.83 3.75 19.05
C SER A 32 7.48 3.57 17.67
N ALA A 33 8.58 2.83 17.59
CA ALA A 33 9.27 2.53 16.33
C ALA A 33 8.41 1.67 15.36
N GLY A 34 7.39 0.97 15.85
CA GLY A 34 6.50 0.13 15.05
C GLY A 34 5.20 0.81 14.58
N LEU A 35 5.01 2.11 14.83
CA LEU A 35 3.75 2.80 14.49
C LEU A 35 3.42 2.84 13.00
N ASP A 36 4.40 2.65 12.13
CA ASP A 36 4.21 2.63 10.68
C ASP A 36 3.91 1.21 10.13
N ARG A 37 3.71 0.21 11.01
CA ARG A 37 3.22 -1.11 10.62
C ARG A 37 1.79 -0.99 10.06
N SER A 38 1.54 -1.70 8.96
CA SER A 38 0.21 -1.78 8.36
C SER A 38 -0.72 -2.64 9.24
N VAL A 39 -1.98 -2.22 9.29
CA VAL A 39 -3.06 -2.95 9.98
C VAL A 39 -3.96 -3.57 8.94
N GLU A 40 -4.07 -4.89 8.95
CA GLU A 40 -4.90 -5.66 8.01
C GLU A 40 -6.27 -6.00 8.60
N ASP A 41 -6.34 -6.23 9.91
CA ASP A 41 -7.58 -6.44 10.65
C ASP A 41 -7.51 -5.88 12.08
N ILE A 42 -8.66 -5.82 12.76
CA ILE A 42 -8.76 -5.51 14.19
C ILE A 42 -9.56 -6.61 14.88
N SER A 43 -8.94 -7.25 15.86
CA SER A 43 -9.54 -8.30 16.69
C SER A 43 -9.65 -7.87 18.15
N VAL A 44 -10.53 -8.53 18.91
CA VAL A 44 -10.70 -8.31 20.36
C VAL A 44 -10.21 -9.55 21.11
N MET A 45 -9.40 -9.34 22.13
CA MET A 45 -8.91 -10.41 23.00
C MET A 45 -10.03 -10.88 23.93
N GLU A 46 -10.53 -12.07 23.70
CA GLU A 46 -11.58 -12.72 24.49
C GLU A 46 -11.04 -13.85 25.37
N VAL A 47 -9.91 -14.45 24.97
CA VAL A 47 -9.29 -15.62 25.61
C VAL A 47 -7.81 -15.39 25.88
N PRO A 48 -7.20 -16.06 26.87
CA PRO A 48 -5.78 -15.84 27.19
C PRO A 48 -4.82 -16.44 26.15
N ASP A 49 -5.25 -17.44 25.39
CA ASP A 49 -4.53 -18.11 24.29
C ASP A 49 -4.89 -17.53 22.92
N ILE A 50 -5.08 -16.21 22.87
CA ILE A 50 -5.52 -15.47 21.67
C ILE A 50 -4.58 -15.64 20.48
N GLU A 51 -3.32 -16.00 20.70
CA GLU A 51 -2.34 -16.21 19.64
C GLU A 51 -2.73 -17.29 18.63
N GLU A 52 -3.62 -18.21 18.99
CA GLU A 52 -4.15 -19.24 18.08
C GLU A 52 -5.20 -18.71 17.09
N TYR A 53 -5.76 -17.53 17.37
CA TYR A 53 -6.91 -16.96 16.66
C TYR A 53 -6.59 -15.66 15.89
N VAL A 54 -5.36 -15.17 15.96
CA VAL A 54 -4.93 -13.95 15.30
C VAL A 54 -3.97 -14.25 14.15
N SER A 55 -3.92 -13.37 13.17
CA SER A 55 -3.05 -13.46 12.00
C SER A 55 -2.08 -12.29 11.91
N ALA A 56 -1.05 -12.46 11.08
CA ALA A 56 -0.09 -11.39 10.79
C ALA A 56 -0.81 -10.14 10.27
N GLY A 57 -0.32 -8.96 10.62
CA GLY A 57 -0.95 -7.69 10.28
C GLY A 57 -2.14 -7.30 11.16
N GLY A 58 -2.63 -8.18 12.04
CA GLY A 58 -3.73 -7.88 12.94
C GLY A 58 -3.37 -6.86 14.04
N PHE A 59 -4.33 -6.05 14.47
CA PHE A 59 -4.23 -5.18 15.64
C PHE A 59 -5.19 -5.64 16.73
N LEU A 60 -4.69 -5.90 17.93
CA LEU A 60 -5.45 -6.52 19.02
C LEU A 60 -5.98 -5.48 20.01
N LEU A 61 -7.29 -5.46 20.26
CA LEU A 61 -7.93 -4.66 21.31
C LEU A 61 -8.16 -5.52 22.56
N SER A 62 -7.85 -5.01 23.75
CA SER A 62 -8.04 -5.76 24.99
C SER A 62 -8.42 -4.88 26.17
N THR A 63 -9.25 -5.42 27.06
CA THR A 63 -9.44 -4.92 28.42
C THR A 63 -8.50 -5.60 29.43
N LEU A 64 -7.66 -6.51 28.96
CA LEU A 64 -6.80 -7.38 29.75
C LEU A 64 -7.56 -8.32 30.71
N TYR A 65 -8.87 -8.46 30.56
CA TYR A 65 -9.68 -9.36 31.38
C TYR A 65 -9.14 -10.79 31.35
N PRO A 66 -8.80 -11.39 30.20
CA PRO A 66 -8.34 -12.80 30.15
C PRO A 66 -7.03 -13.06 30.91
N VAL A 67 -6.21 -12.03 31.14
CA VAL A 67 -4.92 -12.13 31.86
C VAL A 67 -4.93 -11.34 33.19
N SER A 68 -6.10 -10.91 33.64
CA SER A 68 -6.23 -10.05 34.82
C SER A 68 -5.74 -10.69 36.11
N THR A 69 -5.86 -12.04 36.25
CA THR A 69 -5.37 -12.80 37.40
C THR A 69 -3.84 -13.02 37.36
N HIS A 70 -3.24 -12.96 36.19
CA HIS A 70 -1.81 -13.23 35.95
C HIS A 70 -1.22 -12.22 34.97
N PRO A 71 -1.09 -10.93 35.35
CA PRO A 71 -0.60 -9.89 34.42
C PRO A 71 0.83 -10.12 33.92
N GLU A 72 1.62 -10.94 34.65
CA GLU A 72 2.96 -11.35 34.25
C GLU A 72 3.00 -12.16 32.96
N LEU A 73 1.90 -12.86 32.62
CA LEU A 73 1.78 -13.61 31.37
C LEU A 73 1.77 -12.69 30.14
N LEU A 74 1.47 -11.41 30.33
CA LEU A 74 1.43 -10.43 29.22
C LEU A 74 2.78 -10.26 28.52
N VAL A 75 3.88 -10.42 29.25
CA VAL A 75 5.24 -10.31 28.64
C VAL A 75 5.44 -11.42 27.61
N GLY A 76 5.13 -12.66 27.97
CA GLY A 76 5.21 -13.79 27.04
C GLY A 76 4.20 -13.71 25.89
N LEU A 77 3.01 -13.18 26.16
CA LEU A 77 2.01 -12.95 25.12
C LEU A 77 2.50 -11.92 24.09
N LEU A 78 3.08 -10.80 24.52
CA LEU A 78 3.64 -9.79 23.61
C LEU A 78 4.73 -10.36 22.70
N GLU A 79 5.59 -11.26 23.23
CA GLU A 79 6.59 -11.95 22.41
C GLU A 79 5.94 -12.82 21.32
N LYS A 80 4.92 -13.59 21.67
CA LYS A 80 4.20 -14.44 20.73
C LYS A 80 3.49 -13.61 19.65
N LEU A 81 2.76 -12.56 20.05
CA LEU A 81 2.04 -11.68 19.15
C LEU A 81 3.00 -10.96 18.16
N ALA A 82 4.14 -10.49 18.68
CA ALA A 82 5.16 -9.87 17.84
C ALA A 82 5.80 -10.87 16.86
N ALA A 83 6.06 -12.12 17.31
CA ALA A 83 6.61 -13.18 16.47
C ALA A 83 5.62 -13.62 15.36
N LEU A 84 4.30 -13.59 15.65
CA LEU A 84 3.24 -13.83 14.67
C LEU A 84 3.09 -12.67 13.66
N GLY A 85 3.77 -11.54 13.91
CA GLY A 85 3.74 -10.39 13.00
C GLY A 85 2.53 -9.48 13.18
N LEU A 86 1.89 -9.44 14.37
CA LEU A 86 0.84 -8.47 14.65
C LEU A 86 1.38 -7.03 14.54
N SER A 87 0.48 -6.13 14.18
CA SER A 87 0.81 -4.70 14.01
C SER A 87 0.93 -3.96 15.35
N GLY A 88 0.23 -4.44 16.38
CA GLY A 88 0.25 -3.84 17.70
C GLY A 88 -0.91 -4.28 18.58
N MET A 89 -0.98 -3.69 19.78
CA MET A 89 -2.03 -3.98 20.76
C MET A 89 -2.49 -2.69 21.44
N GLY A 90 -3.81 -2.53 21.54
CA GLY A 90 -4.45 -1.46 22.31
C GLY A 90 -5.08 -2.02 23.59
N VAL A 91 -4.73 -1.45 24.74
CA VAL A 91 -5.20 -1.91 26.05
C VAL A 91 -6.01 -0.83 26.77
N LYS A 92 -7.02 -1.26 27.52
CA LYS A 92 -7.74 -0.43 28.49
C LYS A 92 -7.30 -0.78 29.90
N LEU A 93 -6.79 0.19 30.62
CA LEU A 93 -6.45 0.08 32.04
C LEU A 93 -7.60 0.56 32.94
N ASN A 94 -7.43 0.37 34.24
CA ASN A 94 -8.37 0.77 35.31
C ASN A 94 -9.74 0.08 35.27
N ARG A 95 -9.85 -1.07 34.60
CA ARG A 95 -11.07 -1.87 34.61
C ARG A 95 -10.84 -3.25 35.26
N TYR A 96 -9.82 -3.95 34.84
CA TYR A 96 -9.42 -5.27 35.32
C TYR A 96 -7.96 -5.33 35.73
N VAL A 97 -7.14 -4.49 35.13
CA VAL A 97 -5.72 -4.31 35.42
C VAL A 97 -5.46 -2.80 35.54
N ASP A 98 -4.89 -2.37 36.65
CA ASP A 98 -4.67 -0.95 36.94
C ASP A 98 -3.41 -0.41 36.24
N SER A 99 -2.38 -1.25 36.12
CA SER A 99 -1.11 -0.86 35.50
C SER A 99 -0.46 -2.06 34.80
N LEU A 100 0.35 -1.77 33.78
CA LEU A 100 1.18 -2.78 33.14
C LEU A 100 2.49 -2.97 33.89
N PRO A 101 2.99 -4.22 34.00
CA PRO A 101 4.34 -4.46 34.50
C PRO A 101 5.38 -3.69 33.67
N PRO A 102 6.41 -3.06 34.27
CA PRO A 102 7.47 -2.36 33.52
C PRO A 102 8.13 -3.25 32.45
N ALA A 103 8.31 -4.53 32.76
CA ALA A 103 8.84 -5.51 31.80
C ALA A 103 8.04 -5.62 30.49
N CYS A 104 6.71 -5.35 30.52
CA CYS A 104 5.88 -5.32 29.30
C CYS A 104 6.25 -4.14 28.40
N LEU A 105 6.51 -2.97 28.98
CA LEU A 105 6.88 -1.78 28.23
C LEU A 105 8.27 -1.93 27.61
N GLU A 106 9.24 -2.39 28.41
CA GLU A 106 10.60 -2.67 27.95
C GLU A 106 10.61 -3.72 26.81
N LYS A 107 9.80 -4.76 26.95
CA LYS A 107 9.67 -5.81 25.94
C LYS A 107 9.03 -5.28 24.66
N ALA A 108 7.97 -4.48 24.75
CA ALA A 108 7.29 -3.87 23.62
C ALA A 108 8.23 -2.92 22.86
N ASP A 109 9.06 -2.13 23.56
CA ASP A 109 10.08 -1.28 22.94
C ASP A 109 11.16 -2.11 22.24
N ALA A 110 11.69 -3.14 22.89
CA ALA A 110 12.72 -4.03 22.32
C ALA A 110 12.22 -4.73 21.03
N LEU A 111 10.94 -5.08 20.96
CA LEU A 111 10.31 -5.71 19.81
C LEU A 111 9.79 -4.70 18.76
N SER A 112 9.88 -3.40 19.06
CA SER A 112 9.21 -2.35 18.25
C SER A 112 7.74 -2.71 18.03
N PHE A 113 7.07 -3.23 19.07
CA PHE A 113 5.67 -3.65 19.04
C PHE A 113 4.80 -2.55 19.66
N PRO A 114 3.97 -1.84 18.88
CA PRO A 114 3.12 -0.76 19.37
C PRO A 114 2.17 -1.24 20.47
N LEU A 115 2.35 -0.70 21.67
CA LEU A 115 1.45 -0.91 22.80
C LEU A 115 0.78 0.41 23.14
N LEU A 116 -0.55 0.47 22.95
CA LEU A 116 -1.33 1.69 23.05
C LEU A 116 -2.23 1.64 24.28
N LEU A 117 -2.32 2.74 25.03
CA LEU A 117 -3.36 2.95 26.03
C LEU A 117 -4.57 3.58 25.35
N LEU A 118 -5.67 2.86 25.31
CA LEU A 118 -6.93 3.30 24.72
C LEU A 118 -7.70 4.23 25.67
N PRO A 119 -8.53 5.14 25.15
CA PRO A 119 -9.36 6.02 25.97
C PRO A 119 -10.33 5.17 26.82
N PRO A 120 -10.54 5.51 28.10
CA PRO A 120 -11.37 4.71 29.00
C PRO A 120 -12.81 4.58 28.51
N ASN A 121 -13.34 5.63 27.90
CA ASN A 121 -14.72 5.66 27.36
C ASN A 121 -14.81 5.15 25.91
N GLY A 122 -13.68 4.76 25.28
CA GLY A 122 -13.67 4.25 23.91
C GLY A 122 -14.47 2.95 23.82
N ASN A 123 -15.23 2.77 22.74
CA ASN A 123 -15.97 1.55 22.46
C ASN A 123 -15.26 0.76 21.36
N PHE A 124 -14.98 -0.53 21.61
CA PHE A 124 -14.29 -1.39 20.63
C PHE A 124 -15.08 -1.51 19.31
N SER A 125 -16.42 -1.61 19.39
CA SER A 125 -17.23 -1.64 18.17
C SER A 125 -17.11 -0.35 17.34
N SER A 126 -17.03 0.82 17.99
CA SER A 126 -16.80 2.09 17.30
C SER A 126 -15.41 2.16 16.69
N MET A 127 -14.40 1.65 17.39
CA MET A 127 -13.01 1.57 16.91
C MET A 127 -12.90 0.70 15.65
N ILE A 128 -13.53 -0.49 15.69
CA ILE A 128 -13.59 -1.41 14.55
C ILE A 128 -14.33 -0.76 13.38
N ASN A 129 -15.47 -0.12 13.63
CA ASN A 129 -16.25 0.54 12.57
C ASN A 129 -15.48 1.69 11.90
N ASP A 130 -14.78 2.53 12.67
CA ASP A 130 -14.00 3.63 12.12
C ASP A 130 -12.79 3.12 11.31
N TYR A 131 -12.15 2.05 11.78
CA TYR A 131 -11.12 1.36 11.00
C TYR A 131 -11.67 0.84 9.67
N LEU A 132 -12.80 0.12 9.68
CA LEU A 132 -13.41 -0.40 8.46
C LEU A 132 -13.78 0.71 7.47
N LYS A 133 -14.33 1.83 7.95
CA LYS A 133 -14.58 3.00 7.12
C LYS A 133 -13.29 3.54 6.49
N SER A 134 -12.22 3.64 7.27
CA SER A 134 -10.91 4.10 6.79
C SER A 134 -10.35 3.18 5.70
N VAL A 135 -10.41 1.86 5.87
CA VAL A 135 -10.00 0.87 4.85
C VAL A 135 -10.82 1.02 3.57
N LEU A 136 -12.15 1.18 3.70
CA LEU A 136 -13.03 1.37 2.54
C LEU A 136 -12.73 2.67 1.80
N GLN A 137 -12.43 3.77 2.51
CA GLN A 137 -12.06 5.04 1.90
C GLN A 137 -10.76 4.92 1.11
N VAL A 138 -9.75 4.26 1.68
CA VAL A 138 -8.46 4.03 1.00
C VAL A 138 -8.70 3.22 -0.29
N LYS A 139 -9.43 2.12 -0.22
CA LYS A 139 -9.73 1.26 -1.39
C LYS A 139 -10.59 1.96 -2.44
N SER A 140 -11.58 2.75 -2.01
CA SER A 140 -12.43 3.52 -2.93
C SER A 140 -11.63 4.58 -3.68
N GLY A 141 -10.73 5.31 -2.99
CA GLY A 141 -9.86 6.30 -3.62
C GLY A 141 -8.95 5.70 -4.69
N GLU A 142 -8.41 4.50 -4.47
CA GLU A 142 -7.61 3.79 -5.46
C GLU A 142 -8.44 3.41 -6.70
N LEU A 143 -9.67 2.94 -6.51
CA LEU A 143 -10.58 2.58 -7.61
C LEU A 143 -11.01 3.82 -8.41
N GLU A 144 -11.35 4.91 -7.74
CA GLU A 144 -11.69 6.18 -8.40
C GLU A 144 -10.51 6.73 -9.21
N HIS A 145 -9.32 6.69 -8.66
CA HIS A 145 -8.13 7.12 -9.39
C HIS A 145 -7.86 6.27 -10.64
N ARG A 146 -7.98 4.95 -10.53
CA ARG A 146 -7.86 4.04 -11.68
C ARG A 146 -8.94 4.28 -12.73
N ASN A 147 -10.19 4.48 -12.33
CA ASN A 147 -11.29 4.77 -13.23
C ASN A 147 -11.08 6.11 -13.94
N HIS A 148 -10.63 7.13 -13.23
CA HIS A 148 -10.35 8.44 -13.82
C HIS A 148 -9.25 8.38 -14.89
N ILE A 149 -8.16 7.64 -14.65
CA ILE A 149 -7.12 7.43 -15.67
C ILE A 149 -7.70 6.69 -16.87
N HIS A 150 -8.52 5.66 -16.64
CA HIS A 150 -9.16 4.90 -17.71
C HIS A 150 -10.08 5.79 -18.56
N GLU A 151 -10.91 6.61 -17.95
CA GLU A 151 -11.79 7.57 -18.63
C GLU A 151 -10.99 8.56 -19.48
N GLN A 152 -9.94 9.16 -18.93
CA GLN A 152 -9.06 10.08 -19.67
C GLN A 152 -8.42 9.43 -20.90
N LEU A 153 -7.97 8.17 -20.77
CA LEU A 153 -7.40 7.44 -21.90
C LEU A 153 -8.45 7.08 -22.94
N MET A 154 -9.65 6.69 -22.51
CA MET A 154 -10.77 6.38 -23.42
C MET A 154 -11.24 7.62 -24.19
N ASP A 155 -11.33 8.77 -23.53
CA ASP A 155 -11.68 10.03 -24.18
C ASP A 155 -10.70 10.36 -25.32
N ILE A 156 -9.42 10.23 -25.09
CA ILE A 156 -8.38 10.46 -26.12
C ILE A 156 -8.55 9.47 -27.29
N LEU A 157 -8.85 8.21 -27.01
CA LEU A 157 -9.02 7.17 -28.04
C LEU A 157 -10.29 7.36 -28.87
N ILE A 158 -11.39 7.82 -28.26
CA ILE A 158 -12.70 7.96 -28.90
C ILE A 158 -12.76 9.26 -29.72
N HIS A 159 -12.24 10.35 -29.18
CA HIS A 159 -12.32 11.68 -29.83
C HIS A 159 -11.19 11.96 -30.81
N GLY A 160 -10.23 11.03 -30.97
CA GLY A 160 -9.14 11.14 -31.94
C GLY A 160 -8.13 12.26 -31.59
N ASP A 161 -7.99 12.55 -30.31
CA ASP A 161 -7.03 13.52 -29.81
C ASP A 161 -5.59 13.16 -30.24
N SER A 162 -4.73 14.14 -30.30
CA SER A 162 -3.40 13.96 -30.83
C SER A 162 -2.55 13.03 -29.96
N GLN A 163 -1.62 12.32 -30.60
CA GLN A 163 -0.63 11.49 -29.89
C GLN A 163 0.15 12.29 -28.83
N SER A 164 0.22 13.61 -29.00
CA SER A 164 0.77 14.54 -28.01
C SER A 164 -0.06 14.59 -26.74
N ASP A 165 -1.39 14.51 -26.81
CA ASP A 165 -2.27 14.56 -25.65
C ASP A 165 -2.23 13.25 -24.89
N LEU A 166 -2.13 12.12 -25.58
CA LEU A 166 -1.85 10.82 -24.96
C LEU A 166 -0.52 10.86 -24.18
N ALA A 167 0.55 11.39 -24.79
CA ALA A 167 1.84 11.53 -24.11
C ALA A 167 1.76 12.41 -22.86
N LYS A 168 0.98 13.49 -22.90
CA LYS A 168 0.76 14.38 -21.74
C LYS A 168 0.02 13.69 -20.60
N VAL A 169 -1.05 12.98 -20.92
CA VAL A 169 -1.83 12.23 -19.88
C VAL A 169 -0.99 11.15 -19.25
N LEU A 170 -0.25 10.37 -20.04
CA LEU A 170 0.65 9.35 -19.53
C LEU A 170 1.77 9.96 -18.67
N SER A 171 2.39 11.06 -19.12
CA SER A 171 3.45 11.75 -18.37
C SER A 171 2.95 12.26 -17.01
N ARG A 172 1.75 12.85 -16.98
CA ARG A 172 1.13 13.36 -15.75
C ARG A 172 0.82 12.25 -14.76
N ASN A 173 0.22 11.15 -15.23
CA ASN A 173 -0.18 10.04 -14.37
C ASN A 173 1.00 9.21 -13.86
N LEU A 174 2.04 9.04 -14.68
CA LEU A 174 3.24 8.26 -14.31
C LEU A 174 4.33 9.10 -13.62
N GLY A 175 4.22 10.45 -13.66
CA GLY A 175 5.25 11.33 -13.12
C GLY A 175 6.61 11.18 -13.83
N ARG A 176 6.61 10.75 -15.11
CA ARG A 176 7.83 10.45 -15.89
C ARG A 176 7.77 11.05 -17.28
N ASP A 177 8.94 11.25 -17.85
CA ASP A 177 9.06 11.66 -19.26
C ASP A 177 8.58 10.53 -20.17
N ILE A 178 7.71 10.87 -21.12
CA ILE A 178 7.11 9.92 -22.06
C ILE A 178 7.57 10.23 -23.47
N ILE A 179 7.98 9.20 -24.18
CA ILE A 179 8.32 9.26 -25.62
C ILE A 179 7.51 8.17 -26.33
N LEU A 180 6.69 8.56 -27.29
CA LEU A 180 5.89 7.65 -28.12
C LEU A 180 6.58 7.46 -29.47
N PHE A 181 6.72 6.19 -29.88
CA PHE A 181 7.25 5.82 -31.16
C PHE A 181 6.21 5.04 -31.97
N GLY A 182 6.13 5.33 -33.27
CA GLY A 182 5.32 4.55 -34.21
C GLY A 182 5.91 3.18 -34.51
N SER A 183 5.14 2.38 -35.24
CA SER A 183 5.52 0.99 -35.61
C SER A 183 6.82 0.90 -36.42
N HIS A 184 7.21 1.96 -37.13
CA HIS A 184 8.45 2.04 -37.90
C HIS A 184 9.59 2.75 -37.15
N GLY A 185 9.35 3.10 -35.87
CA GLY A 185 10.35 3.75 -35.01
C GLY A 185 10.46 5.27 -35.21
N GLU A 186 9.50 5.89 -35.90
CA GLU A 186 9.35 7.34 -35.98
C GLU A 186 8.89 7.91 -34.64
N LEU A 187 9.35 9.09 -34.28
CA LEU A 187 8.92 9.79 -33.09
C LEU A 187 7.52 10.37 -33.32
N LEU A 188 6.52 9.91 -32.56
CA LEU A 188 5.15 10.36 -32.64
C LEU A 188 4.85 11.54 -31.71
N ALA A 189 5.30 11.43 -30.46
CA ALA A 189 5.13 12.47 -29.45
C ALA A 189 6.17 12.35 -28.33
N GLU A 190 6.43 13.46 -27.66
CA GLU A 190 7.19 13.48 -26.42
C GLU A 190 6.54 14.44 -25.41
N CYS A 191 6.57 14.07 -24.14
CA CYS A 191 6.13 14.92 -23.03
C CYS A 191 7.06 14.75 -21.85
N ARG A 192 7.41 15.88 -21.20
CA ARG A 192 8.25 15.91 -20.01
C ARG A 192 7.40 16.06 -18.77
N SER A 193 7.77 15.36 -17.71
CA SER A 193 7.10 15.45 -16.42
C SER A 193 7.44 16.73 -15.65
N THR A 194 8.65 17.26 -15.86
CA THR A 194 9.12 18.53 -15.29
C THR A 194 9.74 19.40 -16.36
N PRO A 195 9.61 20.76 -16.28
CA PRO A 195 10.15 21.67 -17.29
C PRO A 195 11.69 21.67 -17.37
N ASP A 196 12.36 21.11 -16.36
CA ASP A 196 13.81 21.10 -16.20
C ASP A 196 14.47 19.77 -16.59
N SER A 197 13.69 18.74 -16.99
CA SER A 197 14.23 17.47 -17.45
C SER A 197 14.77 17.63 -18.88
N SER A 198 16.09 17.65 -19.05
CA SER A 198 16.74 17.64 -20.36
C SER A 198 16.77 16.19 -20.89
N LEU A 199 15.78 15.83 -21.70
CA LEU A 199 15.91 14.66 -22.58
C LEU A 199 16.95 15.01 -23.65
N ASP A 200 18.18 14.62 -23.41
CA ASP A 200 19.28 14.86 -24.31
C ASP A 200 19.05 14.09 -25.63
N ALA A 201 19.55 14.61 -26.74
CA ALA A 201 19.49 13.93 -28.04
C ALA A 201 20.08 12.50 -27.99
N ARG A 202 20.97 12.25 -27.02
CA ARG A 202 21.53 10.93 -26.71
C ARG A 202 20.49 9.98 -26.18
N ASP A 203 19.58 10.41 -25.28
CA ASP A 203 18.53 9.57 -24.67
C ASP A 203 17.45 9.19 -25.69
N LYS A 204 17.12 10.12 -26.61
CA LYS A 204 16.22 9.83 -27.73
C LYS A 204 16.80 8.79 -28.66
N ARG A 205 18.11 8.86 -28.96
CA ARG A 205 18.82 7.87 -29.81
C ARG A 205 18.96 6.52 -29.10
N ALA A 206 19.24 6.51 -27.79
CA ALA A 206 19.34 5.31 -26.99
C ALA A 206 17.99 4.59 -26.88
N SER A 207 16.90 5.32 -26.64
CA SER A 207 15.54 4.80 -26.59
C SER A 207 15.12 4.20 -27.93
N ARG A 208 15.43 4.88 -29.04
CA ARG A 208 15.17 4.39 -30.41
C ARG A 208 15.95 3.12 -30.75
N ARG A 209 17.24 3.04 -30.33
CA ARG A 209 18.08 1.82 -30.51
C ARG A 209 17.57 0.67 -29.64
N ARG A 210 17.15 0.94 -28.41
CA ARG A 210 16.59 -0.06 -27.49
C ARG A 210 15.27 -0.63 -28.00
N TRP A 211 14.43 0.19 -28.65
CA TRP A 211 13.21 -0.24 -29.33
C TRP A 211 13.50 -1.15 -30.53
N SER A 212 14.42 -0.75 -31.42
CA SER A 212 14.78 -1.54 -32.60
C SER A 212 15.46 -2.87 -32.23
N SER A 213 16.27 -2.91 -31.15
CA SER A 213 16.92 -4.15 -30.68
C SER A 213 15.92 -5.13 -30.01
N LYS A 214 14.91 -4.61 -29.30
CA LYS A 214 13.84 -5.44 -28.75
C LYS A 214 12.92 -6.08 -29.80
N ARG A 215 12.80 -5.43 -30.96
CA ARG A 215 12.01 -5.97 -32.08
C ARG A 215 12.67 -7.21 -32.74
N ASN A 216 13.98 -7.34 -32.63
CA ASN A 216 14.74 -8.49 -33.18
C ASN A 216 14.98 -9.61 -32.15
N SER A 217 14.57 -9.44 -30.90
CA SER A 217 14.77 -10.44 -29.87
C SER A 217 13.53 -11.33 -29.74
N SER A 218 13.70 -12.64 -29.90
CA SER A 218 12.67 -13.69 -29.74
C SER A 218 12.04 -13.72 -28.33
N ALA A 219 12.51 -12.88 -27.42
CA ALA A 219 11.98 -12.74 -26.06
C ALA A 219 10.62 -12.00 -26.01
N VAL A 220 10.34 -11.08 -26.96
CA VAL A 220 9.04 -10.39 -27.05
C VAL A 220 7.95 -11.37 -27.45
N THR A 221 8.24 -12.29 -28.38
CA THR A 221 7.30 -13.31 -28.81
C THR A 221 6.96 -14.30 -27.67
N ARG A 222 7.92 -14.62 -26.78
CA ARG A 222 7.68 -15.54 -25.66
C ARG A 222 6.85 -14.93 -24.51
N ARG A 223 6.82 -13.62 -24.36
CA ARG A 223 5.97 -12.95 -23.35
C ARG A 223 4.52 -12.84 -23.80
N CYS A 224 4.29 -12.60 -25.11
CA CYS A 224 2.92 -12.59 -25.67
C CYS A 224 2.28 -13.98 -25.66
N THR A 225 3.06 -15.06 -25.90
CA THR A 225 2.54 -16.44 -25.86
C THR A 225 2.17 -16.91 -24.46
N ARG A 226 2.72 -16.33 -23.39
CA ARG A 226 2.37 -16.68 -22.01
C ARG A 226 0.98 -16.20 -21.60
N TYR A 227 0.38 -15.26 -22.34
CA TYR A 227 -0.98 -14.77 -22.14
C TYR A 227 -2.00 -15.26 -23.18
N GLY A 228 -1.68 -16.29 -23.95
CA GLY A 228 -2.63 -17.02 -24.79
C GLY A 228 -3.15 -16.26 -26.01
N LEU A 229 -2.41 -15.28 -26.53
CA LEU A 229 -2.79 -14.50 -27.71
C LEU A 229 -2.01 -14.98 -28.95
N ALA A 230 -2.58 -15.93 -29.66
CA ALA A 230 -2.07 -16.41 -30.95
C ALA A 230 -2.84 -15.75 -32.09
N GLU A 231 -2.21 -14.74 -32.76
CA GLU A 231 -2.43 -14.44 -34.17
C GLU A 231 -1.52 -13.28 -34.61
N ARG A 232 -0.79 -13.47 -35.70
CA ARG A 232 0.38 -12.63 -36.06
C ARG A 232 0.06 -11.21 -36.56
N GLU A 233 -1.16 -10.90 -36.95
CA GLU A 233 -1.50 -9.58 -37.54
C GLU A 233 -2.13 -8.59 -36.54
N SER A 234 -2.80 -9.04 -35.51
CA SER A 234 -3.44 -8.17 -34.52
C SER A 234 -2.49 -7.69 -33.41
N VAL A 235 -1.29 -8.27 -33.29
CA VAL A 235 -0.30 -7.96 -32.25
C VAL A 235 0.33 -6.55 -32.45
N ARG A 236 0.35 -6.04 -33.68
CA ARG A 236 0.93 -4.70 -33.95
C ARG A 236 0.10 -3.54 -33.40
N SER A 237 -1.21 -3.68 -33.38
CA SER A 237 -2.13 -2.68 -32.81
C SER A 237 -2.42 -2.89 -31.31
N ARG A 238 -2.26 -4.12 -30.79
CA ARG A 238 -2.52 -4.42 -29.38
C ARG A 238 -1.34 -4.14 -28.44
N CYS A 239 -0.09 -4.21 -28.90
CA CYS A 239 1.05 -3.80 -28.05
C CYS A 239 1.02 -2.31 -27.68
N VAL A 240 0.37 -1.48 -28.48
CA VAL A 240 0.11 -0.08 -28.13
C VAL A 240 -1.00 0.02 -27.10
N GLY A 241 -2.00 -0.89 -27.14
CA GLY A 241 -3.11 -0.94 -26.16
C GLY A 241 -2.71 -1.52 -24.80
N GLU A 242 -1.79 -2.49 -24.76
CA GLU A 242 -1.35 -3.12 -23.51
C GLU A 242 -0.38 -2.26 -22.69
N MET A 243 0.35 -1.35 -23.33
CA MET A 243 1.14 -0.34 -22.60
C MET A 243 0.27 0.77 -21.96
N ALA A 244 -1.02 0.84 -22.32
CA ALA A 244 -2.01 1.72 -21.71
C ALA A 244 -2.82 1.04 -20.58
N SER A 245 -2.57 -0.24 -20.27
CA SER A 245 -3.30 -1.01 -19.27
C SER A 245 -2.45 -1.37 -18.02
N ILE A 246 -1.37 -0.64 -17.76
CA ILE A 246 -0.58 -0.75 -16.52
C ILE A 246 -0.72 0.50 -15.68
#